data_4fa08d640cfea4e7a930fd83b1c9415c
#
_entry.id   4fa08d640cfea4e7a930fd83b1c9415c
#
_cell.length_a   1.000
_cell.length_b   1.000
_cell.length_c   1.000
_cell.angle_alpha   90.00
_cell.angle_beta   90.00
_cell.angle_gamma   90.00
#
_symmetry.space_group_name_H-M   'P 1'
#
loop_
_entity.id
_entity.type
_entity.pdbx_description
1 polymer ?
#
loop_
_entity_poly.entity_id
_entity_poly.type
_entity_poly.pdbx_seq_one_letter_code
_entity_poly.pdbx_strand_id
1 'polypeptide(L)'
;EDSFLKNYKYYCHLYHPKENPDDYLFYPTAKVGREMMSEDNVQRILKKYGDAARCSNPKLPSIHPHLLRHSYGAQLYRLGVSLPEIAKLLGHEDVSTTEIYAETDPEMAAEAISKMLGKQPVRKWDFLTEDEKLKILGLK
;
A
#
# COMPACT_ATOMS: atom_id res chain seq x y z
N GLU A 1 -1.01 -19.86 0.76
CA GLU A 1 -0.39 -19.01 -0.27
C GLU A 1 -1.11 -17.67 -0.28
N ASP A 2 -0.38 -16.57 -0.19
CA ASP A 2 -0.93 -15.23 -0.12
C ASP A 2 -1.76 -14.96 -1.39
N SER A 3 -3.01 -14.53 -1.23
CA SER A 3 -3.93 -14.26 -2.34
C SER A 3 -3.37 -13.23 -3.33
N PHE A 4 -2.54 -12.30 -2.85
CA PHE A 4 -1.83 -11.33 -3.69
C PHE A 4 -0.84 -12.02 -4.63
N LEU A 5 0.02 -12.90 -4.11
CA LEU A 5 1.02 -13.64 -4.91
C LEU A 5 0.35 -14.52 -5.99
N LYS A 6 -0.77 -15.14 -5.64
CA LYS A 6 -1.56 -15.92 -6.59
C LYS A 6 -2.08 -15.07 -7.73
N ASN A 7 -2.68 -13.91 -7.41
CA ASN A 7 -3.19 -12.97 -8.41
C ASN A 7 -2.06 -12.37 -9.25
N TYR A 8 -0.92 -12.05 -8.64
CA TYR A 8 0.26 -11.54 -9.35
C TYR A 8 0.80 -12.57 -10.35
N LYS A 9 1.00 -13.81 -9.94
CA LYS A 9 1.45 -14.90 -10.81
C LYS A 9 0.46 -15.12 -11.96
N TYR A 10 -0.83 -15.11 -11.67
CA TYR A 10 -1.88 -15.23 -12.69
C TYR A 10 -1.84 -14.08 -13.70
N TYR A 11 -1.69 -12.83 -13.21
CA TYR A 11 -1.52 -11.66 -14.04
C TYR A 11 -0.29 -11.76 -14.94
N CYS A 12 0.87 -12.11 -14.39
CA CYS A 12 2.09 -12.29 -15.16
C CYS A 12 1.95 -13.38 -16.22
N HIS A 13 1.31 -14.51 -15.89
CA HIS A 13 1.07 -15.57 -16.85
C HIS A 13 0.22 -15.11 -18.04
N LEU A 14 -0.80 -14.28 -17.80
CA LEU A 14 -1.70 -13.78 -18.87
C LEU A 14 -1.06 -12.69 -19.72
N TYR A 15 -0.37 -11.74 -19.10
CA TYR A 15 0.06 -10.51 -19.74
C TYR A 15 1.57 -10.45 -20.00
N HIS A 16 2.36 -11.28 -19.33
CA HIS A 16 3.81 -11.37 -19.46
C HIS A 16 4.28 -12.81 -19.71
N PRO A 17 3.79 -13.49 -20.76
CA PRO A 17 4.14 -14.89 -21.03
C PRO A 17 5.62 -15.08 -21.36
N LYS A 18 6.31 -14.00 -21.76
CA LYS A 18 7.75 -13.93 -21.93
C LYS A 18 8.26 -12.91 -20.94
N GLU A 19 9.06 -13.36 -19.98
CA GLU A 19 9.70 -12.47 -19.00
C GLU A 19 10.70 -11.56 -19.73
N ASN A 20 10.39 -10.27 -19.76
CA ASN A 20 11.28 -9.24 -20.22
C ASN A 20 11.38 -8.18 -19.12
N PRO A 21 12.56 -8.00 -18.50
CA PRO A 21 12.76 -7.05 -17.40
C PRO A 21 12.54 -5.59 -17.80
N ASP A 22 12.62 -5.28 -19.11
CA ASP A 22 12.42 -3.92 -19.64
C ASP A 22 10.93 -3.58 -19.89
N ASP A 23 10.03 -4.58 -19.78
CA ASP A 23 8.59 -4.34 -19.97
C ASP A 23 7.98 -3.72 -18.71
N TYR A 24 7.11 -2.73 -18.91
CA TYR A 24 6.29 -2.22 -17.81
C TYR A 24 5.32 -3.29 -17.31
N LEU A 25 5.24 -3.47 -16.00
CA LEU A 25 4.33 -4.43 -15.38
C LEU A 25 2.87 -4.14 -15.76
N PHE A 26 2.47 -2.86 -15.75
CA PHE A 26 1.14 -2.42 -16.13
C PHE A 26 1.19 -1.58 -17.42
N TYR A 27 0.49 -2.03 -18.44
CA TYR A 27 0.38 -1.36 -19.73
C TYR A 27 -1.04 -1.45 -20.30
N PRO A 28 -1.46 -0.51 -21.19
CA PRO A 28 -2.77 -0.54 -21.81
C PRO A 28 -2.85 -1.72 -22.83
N THR A 29 -3.72 -2.67 -22.57
CA THR A 29 -3.88 -3.86 -23.44
C THR A 29 -4.51 -3.55 -24.81
N ALA A 30 -5.14 -2.38 -24.95
CA ALA A 30 -5.80 -1.96 -26.20
C ALA A 30 -4.84 -1.29 -27.21
N LYS A 31 -3.61 -1.00 -26.82
CA LYS A 31 -2.60 -0.36 -27.70
C LYS A 31 -1.59 -1.38 -28.20
N VAL A 32 -1.11 -1.17 -29.42
CA VAL A 32 0.04 -1.91 -29.95
C VAL A 32 1.30 -1.35 -29.28
N GLY A 33 1.95 -2.15 -28.46
CA GLY A 33 3.11 -1.77 -27.67
C GLY A 33 2.83 -1.86 -26.16
N ARG A 34 3.89 -2.07 -25.38
CA ARG A 34 3.82 -2.18 -23.90
C ARG A 34 4.29 -0.87 -23.26
N GLU A 35 3.68 0.25 -23.69
CA GLU A 35 3.95 1.55 -23.11
C GLU A 35 3.44 1.62 -21.65
N MET A 36 4.06 2.48 -20.87
CA MET A 36 3.64 2.74 -19.49
C MET A 36 2.16 3.14 -19.42
N MET A 37 1.44 2.58 -18.46
CA MET A 37 0.07 3.00 -18.17
C MET A 37 0.06 4.43 -17.63
N SER A 38 -0.74 5.32 -18.24
CA SER A 38 -0.86 6.70 -17.78
C SER A 38 -1.56 6.79 -16.42
N GLU A 39 -1.26 7.84 -15.65
CA GLU A 39 -1.91 8.11 -14.37
C GLU A 39 -3.43 8.23 -14.51
N ASP A 40 -3.92 8.89 -15.56
CA ASP A 40 -5.36 9.01 -15.86
C ASP A 40 -6.03 7.64 -16.04
N ASN A 41 -5.34 6.69 -16.68
CA ASN A 41 -5.84 5.33 -16.82
C ASN A 41 -5.96 4.62 -15.47
N VAL A 42 -4.95 4.77 -14.62
CA VAL A 42 -4.98 4.21 -13.25
C VAL A 42 -6.13 4.83 -12.45
N GLN A 43 -6.28 6.15 -12.48
CA GLN A 43 -7.37 6.85 -11.80
C GLN A 43 -8.74 6.38 -12.30
N ARG A 44 -8.92 6.25 -13.62
CA ARG A 44 -10.16 5.78 -14.23
C ARG A 44 -10.51 4.35 -13.82
N ILE A 45 -9.53 3.47 -13.76
CA ILE A 45 -9.69 2.08 -13.31
C ILE A 45 -10.12 2.06 -11.84
N LEU A 46 -9.42 2.78 -10.98
CA LEU A 46 -9.73 2.86 -9.56
C LEU A 46 -11.13 3.44 -9.31
N LYS A 47 -11.46 4.51 -10.03
CA LYS A 47 -12.80 5.10 -9.96
C LYS A 47 -13.88 4.09 -10.36
N LYS A 48 -13.71 3.40 -11.49
CA LYS A 48 -14.67 2.39 -11.98
C LYS A 48 -14.95 1.31 -10.93
N TYR A 49 -13.91 0.72 -10.37
CA TYR A 49 -14.05 -0.34 -9.37
C TYR A 49 -14.50 0.19 -8.01
N GLY A 50 -14.07 1.39 -7.63
CA GLY A 50 -14.53 2.07 -6.43
C GLY A 50 -16.02 2.39 -6.48
N ASP A 51 -16.53 2.88 -7.62
CA ASP A 51 -17.95 3.16 -7.83
C ASP A 51 -18.78 1.86 -7.77
N ALA A 52 -18.29 0.79 -8.41
CA ALA A 52 -18.94 -0.53 -8.34
C ALA A 52 -18.98 -1.08 -6.90
N ALA A 53 -17.89 -0.98 -6.14
CA ALA A 53 -17.85 -1.40 -4.74
C ALA A 53 -18.79 -0.57 -3.85
N ARG A 54 -18.96 0.72 -4.17
CA ARG A 54 -19.86 1.62 -3.44
C ARG A 54 -21.32 1.25 -3.59
N CYS A 55 -21.69 0.56 -4.67
CA CYS A 55 -23.05 -0.01 -4.81
C CYS A 55 -23.37 -1.01 -3.70
N SER A 56 -22.37 -1.78 -3.23
CA SER A 56 -22.52 -2.75 -2.15
C SER A 56 -22.23 -2.14 -0.76
N ASN A 57 -21.43 -1.09 -0.70
CA ASN A 57 -21.10 -0.37 0.53
C ASN A 57 -21.11 1.15 0.29
N PRO A 58 -22.27 1.82 0.46
CA PRO A 58 -22.40 3.28 0.21
C PRO A 58 -21.51 4.16 1.08
N LYS A 59 -20.98 3.63 2.22
CA LYS A 59 -20.06 4.36 3.10
C LYS A 59 -18.63 4.39 2.58
N LEU A 60 -18.33 3.64 1.52
CA LEU A 60 -16.98 3.61 0.95
C LEU A 60 -16.64 4.99 0.34
N PRO A 61 -15.49 5.59 0.71
CA PRO A 61 -15.07 6.87 0.14
C PRO A 61 -14.75 6.74 -1.36
N SER A 62 -14.54 7.88 -2.02
CA SER A 62 -14.08 7.88 -3.41
C SER A 62 -12.67 7.30 -3.50
N ILE A 63 -12.51 6.20 -4.24
CA ILE A 63 -11.24 5.50 -4.38
C ILE A 63 -10.37 6.22 -5.40
N HIS A 64 -9.15 6.60 -4.98
CA HIS A 64 -8.12 7.21 -5.81
C HIS A 64 -6.72 6.80 -5.31
N PRO A 65 -5.64 6.97 -6.11
CA PRO A 65 -4.31 6.46 -5.76
C PRO A 65 -3.79 6.94 -4.40
N HIS A 66 -3.96 8.23 -4.08
CA HIS A 66 -3.53 8.77 -2.79
C HIS A 66 -4.27 8.16 -1.60
N LEU A 67 -5.58 7.90 -1.73
CA LEU A 67 -6.33 7.22 -0.66
C LEU A 67 -5.76 5.81 -0.38
N LEU A 68 -5.44 5.05 -1.43
CA LEU A 68 -4.85 3.72 -1.27
C LEU A 68 -3.46 3.82 -0.62
N ARG A 69 -2.63 4.78 -1.04
CA ARG A 69 -1.33 5.05 -0.44
C ARG A 69 -1.46 5.39 1.05
N HIS A 70 -2.36 6.29 1.40
CA HIS A 70 -2.62 6.66 2.80
C HIS A 70 -3.13 5.48 3.62
N SER A 71 -4.07 4.70 3.08
CA SER A 71 -4.57 3.50 3.77
C SER A 71 -3.47 2.49 4.03
N TYR A 72 -2.56 2.29 3.08
CA TYR A 72 -1.42 1.40 3.24
C TYR A 72 -0.42 1.93 4.28
N GLY A 73 -0.08 3.23 4.23
CA GLY A 73 0.78 3.86 5.23
C GLY A 73 0.21 3.74 6.65
N ALA A 74 -1.09 4.00 6.82
CA ALA A 74 -1.76 3.84 8.10
C ALA A 74 -1.74 2.37 8.60
N GLN A 75 -1.91 1.41 7.69
CA GLN A 75 -1.81 -0.01 8.03
C GLN A 75 -0.40 -0.39 8.49
N LEU A 76 0.64 0.05 7.79
CA LEU A 76 2.04 -0.18 8.18
C LEU A 76 2.33 0.42 9.56
N TYR A 77 1.85 1.63 9.80
CA TYR A 77 2.01 2.28 11.09
C TYR A 77 1.33 1.48 12.22
N ARG A 78 0.10 0.99 12.02
CA ARG A 78 -0.61 0.11 12.99
C ARG A 78 0.14 -1.19 13.25
N LEU A 79 0.88 -1.70 12.29
CA LEU A 79 1.76 -2.87 12.46
C LEU A 79 3.05 -2.53 13.23
N GLY A 80 3.30 -1.25 13.53
CA GLY A 80 4.44 -0.76 14.29
C GLY A 80 5.66 -0.41 13.44
N VAL A 81 5.52 -0.32 12.11
CA VAL A 81 6.59 0.18 11.23
C VAL A 81 6.87 1.64 11.57
N SER A 82 8.14 2.02 11.65
CA SER A 82 8.52 3.39 11.98
C SER A 82 8.17 4.38 10.87
N LEU A 83 7.86 5.64 11.22
CA LEU A 83 7.55 6.68 10.24
C LEU A 83 8.65 6.87 9.18
N PRO A 84 9.96 6.86 9.50
CA PRO A 84 11.01 6.94 8.49
C PRO A 84 11.01 5.77 7.50
N GLU A 85 10.72 4.55 7.99
CA GLU A 85 10.61 3.37 7.12
C GLU A 85 9.39 3.47 6.20
N ILE A 86 8.25 3.93 6.72
CA ILE A 86 7.04 4.17 5.93
C ILE A 86 7.29 5.23 4.87
N ALA A 87 7.94 6.36 5.22
CA ALA A 87 8.31 7.40 4.27
C ALA A 87 9.15 6.84 3.13
N LYS A 88 10.18 6.04 3.46
CA LYS A 88 11.04 5.39 2.48
C LYS A 88 10.28 4.42 1.56
N LEU A 89 9.38 3.60 2.13
CA LEU A 89 8.57 2.63 1.38
C LEU A 89 7.58 3.31 0.44
N LEU A 90 7.01 4.42 0.88
CA LEU A 90 6.05 5.19 0.09
C LEU A 90 6.75 6.17 -0.89
N GLY A 91 8.06 6.33 -0.80
CA GLY A 91 8.80 7.30 -1.62
C GLY A 91 8.45 8.75 -1.30
N HIS A 92 8.20 9.07 -0.01
CA HIS A 92 8.04 10.44 0.44
C HIS A 92 9.42 11.11 0.54
N GLU A 93 9.57 12.28 -0.04
CA GLU A 93 10.80 13.07 0.06
C GLU A 93 10.98 13.64 1.48
N ASP A 94 9.87 13.94 2.16
CA ASP A 94 9.84 14.49 3.51
C ASP A 94 9.06 13.56 4.45
N VAL A 95 9.64 13.26 5.62
CA VAL A 95 9.03 12.45 6.67
C VAL A 95 7.79 13.15 7.26
N SER A 96 7.75 14.50 7.23
CA SER A 96 6.60 15.28 7.72
C SER A 96 5.29 14.89 7.02
N THR A 97 5.34 14.53 5.74
CA THR A 97 4.15 13.99 5.02
C THR A 97 3.66 12.65 5.55
N THR A 98 4.46 11.98 6.35
CA THR A 98 4.15 10.68 6.97
C THR A 98 3.59 10.85 8.39
N GLU A 99 3.82 12.01 9.03
CA GLU A 99 3.34 12.32 10.39
C GLU A 99 1.81 12.32 10.49
N ILE A 100 1.11 12.60 9.38
CA ILE A 100 -0.36 12.51 9.32
C ILE A 100 -0.90 11.13 9.75
N TYR A 101 -0.12 10.07 9.63
CA TYR A 101 -0.53 8.74 10.08
C TYR A 101 -0.57 8.63 11.61
N ALA A 102 0.23 9.44 12.31
CA ALA A 102 0.22 9.51 13.76
C ALA A 102 -0.98 10.30 14.32
N GLU A 103 -1.51 11.26 13.53
CA GLU A 103 -2.61 12.12 13.96
C GLU A 103 -4.01 11.52 13.73
N THR A 104 -4.14 10.57 12.80
CA THR A 104 -5.43 10.09 12.32
C THR A 104 -6.06 8.96 13.11
N ASP A 105 -5.36 8.36 14.07
CA ASP A 105 -5.86 7.21 14.83
C ASP A 105 -5.83 7.47 16.35
N PRO A 106 -7.01 7.51 17.05
CA PRO A 106 -7.08 7.72 18.50
C PRO A 106 -6.34 6.66 19.33
N GLU A 107 -6.26 5.42 18.85
CA GLU A 107 -5.50 4.35 19.51
C GLU A 107 -4.00 4.67 19.45
N MET A 108 -3.56 5.31 18.39
CA MET A 108 -2.18 5.72 18.19
C MET A 108 -1.82 6.98 19.00
N ALA A 109 -2.77 7.89 19.22
CA ALA A 109 -2.61 8.98 20.16
C ALA A 109 -2.41 8.47 21.59
N ALA A 110 -3.16 7.42 21.98
CA ALA A 110 -2.99 6.74 23.27
C ALA A 110 -1.62 6.04 23.38
N GLU A 111 -1.11 5.46 22.31
CA GLU A 111 0.24 4.89 22.24
C GLU A 111 1.33 5.97 22.36
N ALA A 112 1.16 7.10 21.69
CA ALA A 112 2.08 8.25 21.80
C ALA A 112 2.13 8.79 23.24
N ILE A 113 0.98 8.90 23.89
CA ILE A 113 0.87 9.29 25.31
C ILE A 113 1.55 8.25 26.22
N SER A 114 1.35 6.95 25.96
CA SER A 114 2.01 5.88 26.71
C SER A 114 3.53 5.93 26.58
N LYS A 115 4.02 6.34 25.42
CA LYS A 115 5.44 6.54 25.11
C LYS A 115 6.04 7.73 25.85
N MET A 116 5.27 8.83 25.96
CA MET A 116 5.66 10.01 26.78
C MET A 116 5.73 9.68 28.26
N LEU A 117 4.95 8.71 28.74
CA LEU A 117 4.95 8.23 30.12
C LEU A 117 6.05 7.19 30.42
N GLY A 118 6.98 6.95 29.50
CA GLY A 118 8.14 6.06 29.69
C GLY A 118 7.83 4.57 29.60
N LYS A 119 6.61 4.18 29.25
CA LYS A 119 6.26 2.80 28.88
C LYS A 119 6.42 2.67 27.37
N GLN A 120 7.52 2.06 26.92
CA GLN A 120 7.65 1.75 25.49
C GLN A 120 6.56 0.74 25.11
N PRO A 121 5.64 1.08 24.19
CA PRO A 121 4.73 0.08 23.66
C PRO A 121 5.57 -0.94 22.89
N VAL A 122 5.38 -2.18 23.23
CA VAL A 122 6.04 -3.28 22.53
C VAL A 122 5.37 -3.41 21.17
N ARG A 123 6.06 -3.00 20.12
CA ARG A 123 5.52 -3.00 18.76
C ARG A 123 5.50 -4.42 18.21
N LYS A 124 4.39 -4.85 17.65
CA LYS A 124 4.28 -6.15 16.97
C LYS A 124 5.36 -6.34 15.92
N TRP A 125 5.76 -5.24 15.25
CA TRP A 125 6.82 -5.20 14.25
C TRP A 125 8.19 -5.67 14.78
N ASP A 126 8.51 -5.34 16.02
CA ASP A 126 9.82 -5.65 16.63
C ASP A 126 9.99 -7.15 16.94
N PHE A 127 8.89 -7.91 16.97
CA PHE A 127 8.92 -9.37 17.18
C PHE A 127 8.86 -10.18 15.90
N LEU A 128 8.67 -9.53 14.76
CA LEU A 128 8.61 -10.21 13.48
C LEU A 128 10.03 -10.52 12.99
N THR A 129 10.19 -11.71 12.45
CA THR A 129 11.41 -12.06 11.71
C THR A 129 11.52 -11.25 10.44
N GLU A 130 12.74 -11.10 9.87
CA GLU A 130 12.92 -10.37 8.61
C GLU A 130 12.09 -10.97 7.48
N ASP A 131 11.90 -12.30 7.46
CA ASP A 131 11.04 -12.96 6.48
C ASP A 131 9.55 -12.59 6.64
N GLU A 132 9.07 -12.46 7.87
CA GLU A 132 7.70 -12.02 8.14
C GLU A 132 7.50 -10.54 7.80
N LYS A 133 8.48 -9.69 8.08
CA LYS A 133 8.48 -8.28 7.68
C LYS A 133 8.41 -8.13 6.17
N LEU A 134 9.27 -8.84 5.43
CA LEU A 134 9.28 -8.84 3.97
C LEU A 134 7.96 -9.35 3.39
N LYS A 135 7.34 -10.35 4.02
CA LYS A 135 6.06 -10.90 3.62
C LYS A 135 4.91 -9.90 3.81
N ILE A 136 4.91 -9.16 4.93
CA ILE A 136 3.94 -8.09 5.20
C ILE A 136 4.10 -6.94 4.21
N LEU A 137 5.34 -6.62 3.86
CA LEU A 137 5.68 -5.58 2.89
C LEU A 137 5.44 -6.00 1.43
N GLY A 138 5.10 -7.28 1.19
CA GLY A 138 4.90 -7.80 -0.17
C GLY A 138 6.19 -7.91 -0.99
N LEU A 139 7.36 -7.98 -0.32
CA LEU A 139 8.68 -8.03 -0.95
C LEU A 139 9.24 -9.46 -1.05
N LYS A 140 8.49 -10.47 -0.57
CA LYS A 140 8.82 -11.91 -0.65
C LYS A 140 7.60 -12.78 -0.87
#